data_48f7fae406d47d02e79d010bb3663d2b
#
_entry.id   48f7fae406d47d02e79d010bb3663d2b
#
_cell.length_a   1.000
_cell.length_b   1.000
_cell.length_c   1.000
_cell.angle_alpha   90.00
_cell.angle_beta   90.00
_cell.angle_gamma   90.00
#
_symmetry.space_group_name_H-M   'P 1'
#
loop_
_entity.id
_entity.type
_entity.pdbx_description
1 polymer ?
#
loop_
_entity_poly.entity_id
_entity_poly.type
_entity_poly.pdbx_seq_one_letter_code
_entity_poly.pdbx_strand_id
1 'polypeptide(L)'
;MAVRLQETAINTATQQLLPKAMPRAGEKRRWTGLAGSASALAVFTAAQQHQGLSVVVTATAREASALREAIAFYSASEPLTVVELPDWETLPYDIFSPHQDIISQRIATLAALPSLAQGILIAPLSTLMHRLPPTDYVASQSFSYQVGGTVDRQALITQLTRAGYQRVETVFEHGEFALRGAIVDIFPMGNELPLRLDLLDDELDTLRTFDPESQRTIDSIAAIELLPAREFPLDRDGINRFLNNWHIQFDGRGAKSTLYQDVEAGIAPQGIEYYLPLFFEQTATLFDYLPENTLMFNSGTLEDKAGEFWQDVTERYSEYGVDPERPILPPATLFLSIDQLFAGFKQCPTIILEKKPISTAHSDSINSIELPDVAIDAKRDNPLIALQAFLAGQPDLRVLLCSESAGRREALLELLQKSALQAQAVEGWQEFLSSDFSLTITVGGLDESVILPNLGVAVITEAALFGQQVLQRRRRSKASSQSENHFKSLAELQVGAPVVHLDHGIGRYHGLVTLEVDKSTQEFLQLRYADDANIYVPVGSLNLISRYGGSDPELAPLHKLGSDRWSKARAKAAEQVRDSAAELLEIYAKRAARKGFRCSDDERDYLAFCADFPFETTADQQEAIDAVRRDQLAEQP
;
A
#
# COMPACT_ATOMS: atom_id res chain seq x y z
N MET A 1 34.02 20.64 9.51
CA MET A 1 34.63 20.10 10.75
C MET A 1 33.68 20.29 11.94
N ALA A 2 33.07 21.45 12.14
CA ALA A 2 32.09 21.69 13.22
C ALA A 2 30.83 20.80 13.10
N VAL A 3 30.26 20.64 11.90
CA VAL A 3 29.07 19.79 11.64
C VAL A 3 29.37 18.32 11.99
N ARG A 4 30.52 17.77 11.58
CA ARG A 4 30.93 16.39 11.93
C ARG A 4 31.17 16.19 13.44
N LEU A 5 31.62 17.22 14.16
CA LEU A 5 31.78 17.15 15.61
C LEU A 5 30.45 17.19 16.35
N GLN A 6 29.47 17.94 15.85
CA GLN A 6 28.09 17.94 16.36
C GLN A 6 27.37 16.62 16.09
N GLU A 7 27.44 16.09 14.87
CA GLU A 7 26.89 14.76 14.52
C GLU A 7 27.48 13.66 15.43
N THR A 8 28.79 13.69 15.70
CA THR A 8 29.43 12.72 16.59
C THR A 8 28.93 12.86 18.04
N ALA A 9 28.69 14.08 18.52
CA ALA A 9 28.18 14.32 19.86
C ALA A 9 26.71 13.88 20.03
N ILE A 10 25.86 14.10 19.01
CA ILE A 10 24.46 13.69 18.99
C ILE A 10 24.32 12.16 18.95
N ASN A 11 25.09 11.49 18.10
CA ASN A 11 25.16 10.02 18.06
C ASN A 11 25.63 9.44 19.40
N THR A 12 26.58 10.10 20.08
CA THR A 12 27.02 9.68 21.42
C THR A 12 25.90 9.84 22.45
N ALA A 13 25.08 10.89 22.37
CA ALA A 13 23.98 11.11 23.32
C ALA A 13 22.83 10.09 23.14
N THR A 14 22.44 9.79 21.90
CA THR A 14 21.43 8.75 21.63
C THR A 14 21.93 7.35 21.96
N GLN A 15 23.22 7.08 21.76
CA GLN A 15 23.83 5.81 22.17
C GLN A 15 23.84 5.60 23.69
N GLN A 16 23.82 6.66 24.47
CA GLN A 16 23.69 6.58 25.95
C GLN A 16 22.32 6.15 26.44
N LEU A 17 21.30 6.14 25.56
CA LEU A 17 19.98 5.59 25.88
C LEU A 17 20.00 4.05 25.98
N LEU A 18 20.90 3.40 25.27
CA LEU A 18 20.91 1.94 25.21
C LEU A 18 21.73 1.32 26.35
N PRO A 19 21.30 0.14 26.81
CA PRO A 19 22.11 -0.70 27.67
C PRO A 19 23.45 -1.05 27.01
N LYS A 20 24.52 -1.07 27.81
CA LYS A 20 25.90 -1.33 27.32
C LYS A 20 26.13 -2.75 26.79
N ALA A 21 25.25 -3.71 27.14
CA ALA A 21 25.44 -5.10 26.80
C ALA A 21 24.33 -5.58 25.86
N MET A 22 24.71 -5.99 24.65
CA MET A 22 23.83 -6.69 23.71
C MET A 22 23.77 -8.19 24.04
N PRO A 23 22.62 -8.88 23.81
CA PRO A 23 22.52 -10.31 24.02
C PRO A 23 23.38 -11.09 23.04
N ARG A 24 23.83 -12.28 23.47
CA ARG A 24 24.51 -13.26 22.60
C ARG A 24 23.48 -14.25 22.03
N ALA A 25 23.89 -15.03 21.02
CA ALA A 25 23.04 -16.09 20.47
C ALA A 25 22.45 -16.98 21.59
N GLY A 26 21.14 -17.18 21.58
CA GLY A 26 20.40 -17.91 22.62
C GLY A 26 20.13 -17.15 23.92
N GLU A 27 20.68 -15.93 24.08
CA GLU A 27 20.43 -15.07 25.24
C GLU A 27 19.20 -14.19 25.01
N LYS A 28 18.41 -14.01 26.07
CA LYS A 28 17.26 -13.06 26.08
C LYS A 28 17.54 -11.96 27.08
N ARG A 29 17.37 -10.70 26.66
CA ARG A 29 17.41 -9.52 27.51
C ARG A 29 16.10 -8.78 27.47
N ARG A 30 15.74 -8.11 28.55
CA ARG A 30 14.56 -7.25 28.60
C ARG A 30 14.99 -5.80 28.69
N TRP A 31 14.52 -4.98 27.77
CA TRP A 31 14.62 -3.52 27.85
C TRP A 31 13.28 -2.99 28.34
N THR A 32 13.30 -2.33 29.49
CA THR A 32 12.09 -1.94 30.22
C THR A 32 11.99 -0.44 30.37
N GLY A 33 10.79 0.09 30.59
CA GLY A 33 10.54 1.52 30.70
C GLY A 33 10.60 2.25 29.35
N LEU A 34 10.15 1.59 28.28
CA LEU A 34 10.08 2.14 26.91
C LEU A 34 8.72 2.78 26.68
N ALA A 35 8.53 4.00 27.19
CA ALA A 35 7.30 4.76 26.99
C ALA A 35 7.21 5.32 25.57
N GLY A 36 6.01 5.34 25.00
CA GLY A 36 5.72 5.98 23.73
C GLY A 36 6.65 5.54 22.59
N SER A 37 7.12 6.47 21.79
CA SER A 37 8.03 6.23 20.65
C SER A 37 9.48 5.89 21.06
N ALA A 38 9.80 5.79 22.35
CA ALA A 38 11.13 5.37 22.82
C ALA A 38 11.53 3.99 22.31
N SER A 39 10.56 3.08 22.11
CA SER A 39 10.84 1.75 21.54
C SER A 39 11.41 1.84 20.13
N ALA A 40 10.85 2.69 19.28
CA ALA A 40 11.32 2.90 17.90
C ALA A 40 12.75 3.50 17.89
N LEU A 41 12.99 4.49 18.73
CA LEU A 41 14.33 5.11 18.87
C LEU A 41 15.35 4.09 19.39
N ALA A 42 14.99 3.25 20.37
CA ALA A 42 15.86 2.22 20.93
C ALA A 42 16.20 1.14 19.88
N VAL A 43 15.20 0.67 19.12
CA VAL A 43 15.40 -0.31 18.04
C VAL A 43 16.31 0.28 16.96
N PHE A 44 16.04 1.50 16.50
CA PHE A 44 16.87 2.18 15.49
C PHE A 44 18.31 2.32 15.94
N THR A 45 18.52 2.83 17.15
CA THR A 45 19.87 3.02 17.70
C THR A 45 20.63 1.69 17.88
N ALA A 46 19.90 0.63 18.29
CA ALA A 46 20.50 -0.70 18.41
C ALA A 46 20.85 -1.29 17.03
N ALA A 47 20.00 -1.12 16.03
CA ALA A 47 20.25 -1.59 14.67
C ALA A 47 21.43 -0.86 14.00
N GLN A 48 21.66 0.42 14.33
CA GLN A 48 22.87 1.14 13.89
C GLN A 48 24.16 0.53 14.48
N GLN A 49 24.11 0.08 15.73
CA GLN A 49 25.27 -0.53 16.40
C GLN A 49 25.48 -2.00 16.02
N HIS A 50 24.39 -2.68 15.65
CA HIS A 50 24.42 -4.07 15.25
C HIS A 50 24.92 -4.22 13.82
N GLN A 51 25.99 -4.99 13.63
CA GLN A 51 26.56 -5.27 12.31
C GLN A 51 25.84 -6.45 11.64
N GLY A 52 24.52 -6.42 11.61
CA GLY A 52 23.67 -7.48 11.08
C GLY A 52 22.24 -7.01 10.90
N LEU A 53 21.38 -7.95 10.57
CA LEU A 53 19.93 -7.70 10.42
C LEU A 53 19.27 -7.61 11.81
N SER A 54 18.48 -6.57 12.03
CA SER A 54 17.62 -6.42 13.20
C SER A 54 16.18 -6.73 12.80
N VAL A 55 15.57 -7.75 13.39
CA VAL A 55 14.18 -8.16 13.09
C VAL A 55 13.28 -7.74 14.24
N VAL A 56 12.25 -6.96 13.94
CA VAL A 56 11.28 -6.51 14.93
C VAL A 56 9.94 -7.19 14.67
N VAL A 57 9.52 -8.01 15.62
CA VAL A 57 8.22 -8.70 15.58
C VAL A 57 7.21 -7.90 16.38
N THR A 58 6.18 -7.40 15.68
CA THR A 58 5.07 -6.65 16.29
C THR A 58 3.86 -7.53 16.51
N ALA A 59 3.00 -7.18 17.45
CA ALA A 59 1.79 -7.97 17.71
C ALA A 59 0.77 -7.87 16.56
N THR A 60 0.71 -6.71 15.89
CA THR A 60 -0.26 -6.44 14.82
C THR A 60 0.40 -5.72 13.63
N ALA A 61 -0.25 -5.78 12.46
CA ALA A 61 0.16 -5.03 11.27
C ALA A 61 0.10 -3.49 11.49
N ARG A 62 -0.84 -3.01 12.29
CA ARG A 62 -0.91 -1.60 12.69
C ARG A 62 0.33 -1.16 13.46
N GLU A 63 0.75 -1.95 14.45
CA GLU A 63 1.99 -1.68 15.20
C GLU A 63 3.22 -1.70 14.29
N ALA A 64 3.26 -2.62 13.30
CA ALA A 64 4.35 -2.67 12.32
C ALA A 64 4.44 -1.37 11.52
N SER A 65 3.31 -0.87 11.02
CA SER A 65 3.24 0.39 10.28
C SER A 65 3.65 1.59 11.13
N ALA A 66 3.11 1.70 12.36
CA ALA A 66 3.45 2.79 13.28
C ALA A 66 4.95 2.78 13.64
N LEU A 67 5.50 1.58 13.90
CA LEU A 67 6.94 1.42 14.18
C LEU A 67 7.80 1.83 12.99
N ARG A 68 7.41 1.44 11.77
CA ARG A 68 8.13 1.81 10.54
C ARG A 68 8.17 3.33 10.35
N GLU A 69 7.04 4.00 10.55
CA GLU A 69 6.95 5.47 10.46
C GLU A 69 7.78 6.15 11.54
N ALA A 70 7.74 5.65 12.77
CA ALA A 70 8.55 6.18 13.86
C ALA A 70 10.06 5.96 13.62
N ILE A 71 10.47 4.79 13.12
CA ILE A 71 11.87 4.54 12.73
C ILE A 71 12.28 5.48 11.60
N ALA A 72 11.45 5.66 10.58
CA ALA A 72 11.73 6.57 9.47
C ALA A 72 11.93 8.02 9.96
N PHE A 73 11.14 8.47 10.93
CA PHE A 73 11.31 9.78 11.55
C PHE A 73 12.67 9.94 12.26
N TYR A 74 13.08 8.95 13.05
CA TYR A 74 14.36 9.00 13.76
C TYR A 74 15.58 8.78 12.86
N SER A 75 15.43 8.07 11.73
CA SER A 75 16.49 7.70 10.79
C SER A 75 16.71 8.68 9.63
N ALA A 76 15.92 9.74 9.50
CA ALA A 76 15.86 10.60 8.32
C ALA A 76 17.23 11.13 7.84
N SER A 77 18.18 11.35 8.76
CA SER A 77 19.54 11.84 8.44
C SER A 77 20.62 10.75 8.36
N GLU A 78 20.32 9.55 8.80
CA GLU A 78 21.22 8.39 8.80
C GLU A 78 20.47 7.18 8.23
N PRO A 79 20.37 7.07 6.91
CA PRO A 79 19.54 6.06 6.28
C PRO A 79 20.03 4.65 6.60
N LEU A 80 19.20 3.89 7.31
CA LEU A 80 19.34 2.45 7.49
C LEU A 80 18.24 1.80 6.63
N THR A 81 18.58 0.72 5.94
CA THR A 81 17.58 0.00 5.14
C THR A 81 16.51 -0.58 6.06
N VAL A 82 15.28 -0.16 5.88
CA VAL A 82 14.11 -0.67 6.61
C VAL A 82 13.20 -1.37 5.62
N VAL A 83 12.97 -2.66 5.81
CA VAL A 83 12.08 -3.48 4.99
C VAL A 83 10.93 -4.02 5.85
N GLU A 84 9.79 -4.22 5.26
CA GLU A 84 8.62 -4.78 5.93
C GLU A 84 8.19 -6.06 5.21
N LEU A 85 7.95 -7.14 5.97
CA LEU A 85 7.24 -8.31 5.47
C LEU A 85 5.78 -8.21 5.93
N PRO A 86 4.89 -7.64 5.10
CA PRO A 86 3.53 -7.34 5.53
C PRO A 86 2.69 -8.60 5.74
N ASP A 87 1.62 -8.45 6.51
CA ASP A 87 0.56 -9.43 6.62
C ASP A 87 -0.22 -9.53 5.30
N TRP A 88 -0.85 -10.68 5.04
CA TRP A 88 -1.73 -10.84 3.89
C TRP A 88 -2.99 -9.95 3.96
N GLU A 89 -3.30 -9.40 5.13
CA GLU A 89 -4.53 -8.64 5.41
C GLU A 89 -5.81 -9.44 5.12
N THR A 90 -5.72 -10.75 5.12
CA THR A 90 -6.84 -11.69 5.05
C THR A 90 -6.92 -12.52 6.32
N LEU A 91 -8.11 -12.95 6.70
CA LEU A 91 -8.27 -13.80 7.85
C LEU A 91 -7.84 -15.25 7.54
N PRO A 92 -7.34 -16.04 8.52
CA PRO A 92 -6.97 -17.42 8.28
C PRO A 92 -8.11 -18.21 7.59
N TYR A 93 -7.76 -18.94 6.52
CA TYR A 93 -8.69 -19.70 5.68
C TYR A 93 -9.75 -18.89 4.94
N ASP A 94 -9.50 -17.59 4.72
CA ASP A 94 -10.39 -16.74 3.92
C ASP A 94 -10.53 -17.27 2.49
N ILE A 95 -11.63 -16.89 1.86
CA ILE A 95 -11.89 -17.19 0.44
C ILE A 95 -11.22 -16.19 -0.50
N PHE A 96 -10.73 -15.09 0.02
CA PHE A 96 -10.09 -14.02 -0.74
C PHE A 96 -8.56 -14.16 -0.72
N SER A 97 -7.94 -13.80 -1.85
CA SER A 97 -6.48 -13.65 -1.94
C SER A 97 -6.02 -12.28 -1.45
N PRO A 98 -4.78 -12.17 -0.93
CA PRO A 98 -4.16 -10.89 -0.63
C PRO A 98 -4.09 -9.98 -1.85
N HIS A 99 -4.08 -8.67 -1.62
CA HIS A 99 -3.91 -7.70 -2.71
C HIS A 99 -2.53 -7.85 -3.38
N GLN A 100 -2.46 -7.63 -4.71
CA GLN A 100 -1.21 -7.82 -5.46
C GLN A 100 -0.07 -6.92 -4.96
N ASP A 101 -0.37 -5.72 -4.46
CA ASP A 101 0.65 -4.83 -3.85
C ASP A 101 1.28 -5.45 -2.60
N ILE A 102 0.48 -6.17 -1.79
CA ILE A 102 0.98 -6.90 -0.61
C ILE A 102 1.89 -8.05 -1.05
N ILE A 103 1.45 -8.86 -2.02
CA ILE A 103 2.27 -9.96 -2.56
C ILE A 103 3.56 -9.41 -3.18
N SER A 104 3.48 -8.29 -3.90
CA SER A 104 4.64 -7.59 -4.48
C SER A 104 5.66 -7.22 -3.40
N GLN A 105 5.22 -6.56 -2.33
CA GLN A 105 6.10 -6.16 -1.23
C GLN A 105 6.69 -7.38 -0.49
N ARG A 106 5.89 -8.43 -0.27
CA ARG A 106 6.35 -9.66 0.39
C ARG A 106 7.44 -10.36 -0.42
N ILE A 107 7.22 -10.56 -1.72
CA ILE A 107 8.18 -11.20 -2.60
C ILE A 107 9.48 -10.38 -2.69
N ALA A 108 9.38 -9.05 -2.82
CA ALA A 108 10.55 -8.17 -2.82
C ALA A 108 11.35 -8.29 -1.52
N THR A 109 10.67 -8.32 -0.38
CA THR A 109 11.32 -8.49 0.92
C THR A 109 11.98 -9.85 1.03
N LEU A 110 11.30 -10.95 0.66
CA LEU A 110 11.87 -12.30 0.70
C LEU A 110 13.09 -12.45 -0.24
N ALA A 111 13.07 -11.79 -1.41
CA ALA A 111 14.21 -11.77 -2.32
C ALA A 111 15.42 -11.02 -1.75
N ALA A 112 15.17 -9.91 -1.04
CA ALA A 112 16.24 -9.07 -0.50
C ALA A 112 16.87 -9.63 0.78
N LEU A 113 16.12 -10.35 1.63
CA LEU A 113 16.55 -10.79 2.95
C LEU A 113 17.88 -11.56 2.96
N PRO A 114 18.14 -12.55 2.07
CA PRO A 114 19.39 -13.32 2.11
C PRO A 114 20.64 -12.47 1.83
N SER A 115 20.49 -11.34 1.14
CA SER A 115 21.58 -10.42 0.78
C SER A 115 21.67 -9.18 1.67
N LEU A 116 20.71 -8.98 2.58
CA LEU A 116 20.63 -7.80 3.44
C LEU A 116 21.62 -7.91 4.61
N ALA A 117 22.82 -7.38 4.40
CA ALA A 117 23.89 -7.47 5.38
C ALA A 117 23.61 -6.70 6.68
N GLN A 118 22.94 -5.54 6.60
CA GLN A 118 22.56 -4.71 7.74
C GLN A 118 21.25 -3.97 7.43
N GLY A 119 20.36 -3.88 8.42
CA GLY A 119 19.08 -3.20 8.26
C GLY A 119 18.08 -3.58 9.35
N ILE A 120 16.84 -3.15 9.16
CA ILE A 120 15.72 -3.49 10.03
C ILE A 120 14.65 -4.17 9.19
N LEU A 121 14.24 -5.38 9.58
CA LEU A 121 13.06 -6.05 9.09
C LEU A 121 11.94 -5.90 10.13
N ILE A 122 10.78 -5.41 9.70
CA ILE A 122 9.58 -5.36 10.54
C ILE A 122 8.60 -6.40 10.03
N ALA A 123 8.10 -7.25 10.91
CA ALA A 123 7.11 -8.27 10.56
C ALA A 123 6.04 -8.41 11.65
N PRO A 124 4.74 -8.39 11.30
CA PRO A 124 3.68 -8.76 12.22
C PRO A 124 3.80 -10.22 12.66
N LEU A 125 3.34 -10.53 13.86
CA LEU A 125 3.35 -11.88 14.40
C LEU A 125 2.60 -12.89 13.52
N SER A 126 1.44 -12.52 12.98
CA SER A 126 0.68 -13.35 12.05
C SER A 126 1.54 -13.76 10.85
N THR A 127 2.26 -12.81 10.24
CA THR A 127 3.18 -13.07 9.13
C THR A 127 4.32 -14.02 9.52
N LEU A 128 4.91 -13.83 10.72
CA LEU A 128 5.98 -14.69 11.22
C LEU A 128 5.49 -16.13 11.45
N MET A 129 4.23 -16.31 11.79
CA MET A 129 3.62 -17.64 12.00
C MET A 129 3.21 -18.33 10.70
N HIS A 130 3.14 -17.64 9.57
CA HIS A 130 2.87 -18.27 8.27
C HIS A 130 4.04 -19.11 7.76
N ARG A 131 3.72 -20.21 7.07
CA ARG A 131 4.69 -20.92 6.22
C ARG A 131 4.95 -20.07 4.96
N LEU A 132 6.20 -20.08 4.53
CA LEU A 132 6.69 -19.33 3.38
C LEU A 132 7.16 -20.29 2.27
N PRO A 133 7.29 -19.83 1.02
CA PRO A 133 7.94 -20.61 -0.03
C PRO A 133 9.38 -20.97 0.39
N PRO A 134 9.99 -22.01 -0.19
CA PRO A 134 11.42 -22.31 0.00
C PRO A 134 12.30 -21.12 -0.41
N THR A 135 13.41 -20.91 0.27
CA THR A 135 14.32 -19.77 0.05
C THR A 135 14.87 -19.71 -1.37
N ASP A 136 15.08 -20.87 -2.02
CA ASP A 136 15.55 -21.00 -3.38
C ASP A 136 14.48 -20.73 -4.44
N TYR A 137 13.19 -20.80 -4.07
CA TYR A 137 12.09 -20.57 -5.01
C TYR A 137 12.15 -19.15 -5.60
N VAL A 138 12.21 -18.12 -4.76
CA VAL A 138 12.22 -16.73 -5.21
C VAL A 138 13.45 -16.47 -6.09
N ALA A 139 14.62 -16.92 -5.65
CA ALA A 139 15.86 -16.75 -6.41
C ALA A 139 15.85 -17.49 -7.75
N SER A 140 15.29 -18.71 -7.80
CA SER A 140 15.24 -19.52 -9.03
C SER A 140 14.26 -19.01 -10.09
N GLN A 141 13.27 -18.22 -9.68
CA GLN A 141 12.28 -17.62 -10.57
C GLN A 141 12.59 -16.15 -10.90
N SER A 142 13.66 -15.59 -10.35
CA SER A 142 14.10 -14.22 -10.61
C SER A 142 15.03 -14.19 -11.83
N PHE A 143 14.92 -13.13 -12.63
CA PHE A 143 15.78 -12.92 -13.81
C PHE A 143 15.96 -11.42 -14.05
N SER A 144 17.05 -11.02 -14.72
CA SER A 144 17.40 -9.61 -14.91
C SER A 144 17.68 -9.29 -16.37
N TYR A 145 17.37 -8.05 -16.75
CA TYR A 145 17.70 -7.45 -18.03
C TYR A 145 18.36 -6.10 -17.86
N GLN A 146 19.24 -5.74 -18.79
CA GLN A 146 19.89 -4.43 -18.84
C GLN A 146 19.83 -3.88 -20.26
N VAL A 147 19.81 -2.56 -20.37
CA VAL A 147 19.85 -1.84 -21.66
C VAL A 147 21.09 -2.23 -22.44
N GLY A 148 20.96 -2.50 -23.73
CA GLY A 148 22.01 -3.04 -24.62
C GLY A 148 22.20 -4.55 -24.52
N GLY A 149 21.44 -5.23 -23.66
CA GLY A 149 21.46 -6.69 -23.53
C GLY A 149 20.55 -7.36 -24.55
N THR A 150 20.88 -8.62 -24.90
CA THR A 150 20.05 -9.43 -25.80
C THR A 150 18.81 -9.95 -25.08
N VAL A 151 17.64 -9.79 -25.66
CA VAL A 151 16.34 -10.21 -25.15
C VAL A 151 15.58 -10.95 -26.24
N ASP A 152 15.56 -12.27 -26.17
CA ASP A 152 14.61 -13.05 -26.97
C ASP A 152 13.20 -12.81 -26.43
N ARG A 153 12.38 -12.14 -27.23
CA ARG A 153 11.00 -11.78 -26.87
C ARG A 153 10.15 -12.99 -26.50
N GLN A 154 10.29 -14.11 -27.23
CA GLN A 154 9.49 -15.31 -26.95
C GLN A 154 9.94 -15.99 -25.66
N ALA A 155 11.23 -15.99 -25.39
CA ALA A 155 11.79 -16.47 -24.13
C ALA A 155 11.32 -15.59 -22.95
N LEU A 156 11.33 -14.26 -23.10
CA LEU A 156 10.82 -13.32 -22.10
C LEU A 156 9.34 -13.60 -21.76
N ILE A 157 8.47 -13.75 -22.76
CA ILE A 157 7.05 -14.08 -22.56
C ILE A 157 6.90 -15.40 -21.81
N THR A 158 7.68 -16.40 -22.18
CA THR A 158 7.66 -17.72 -21.54
C THR A 158 8.12 -17.63 -20.08
N GLN A 159 9.18 -16.86 -19.80
CA GLN A 159 9.69 -16.63 -18.45
C GLN A 159 8.67 -15.86 -17.59
N LEU A 160 8.09 -14.77 -18.11
CA LEU A 160 7.05 -14.01 -17.40
C LEU A 160 5.84 -14.89 -17.05
N THR A 161 5.35 -15.66 -18.01
CA THR A 161 4.21 -16.57 -17.79
C THR A 161 4.56 -17.63 -16.75
N ARG A 162 5.76 -18.21 -16.80
CA ARG A 162 6.25 -19.19 -15.82
C ARG A 162 6.41 -18.57 -14.42
N ALA A 163 6.90 -17.33 -14.35
CA ALA A 163 7.02 -16.56 -13.12
C ALA A 163 5.66 -16.08 -12.56
N GLY A 164 4.55 -16.41 -13.23
CA GLY A 164 3.20 -16.14 -12.75
C GLY A 164 2.61 -14.78 -13.17
N TYR A 165 3.29 -14.03 -14.06
CA TYR A 165 2.75 -12.80 -14.62
C TYR A 165 1.56 -13.08 -15.53
N GLN A 166 0.56 -12.22 -15.44
CA GLN A 166 -0.65 -12.29 -16.24
C GLN A 166 -0.54 -11.38 -17.46
N ARG A 167 -0.82 -11.95 -18.65
CA ARG A 167 -0.89 -11.14 -19.86
C ARG A 167 -2.20 -10.39 -19.94
N VAL A 168 -2.10 -9.07 -20.12
CA VAL A 168 -3.24 -8.15 -20.23
C VAL A 168 -3.09 -7.26 -21.49
N GLU A 169 -4.13 -6.50 -21.81
CA GLU A 169 -4.06 -5.51 -22.90
C GLU A 169 -3.34 -4.24 -22.47
N THR A 170 -3.54 -3.81 -21.21
CA THR A 170 -2.93 -2.61 -20.63
C THR A 170 -2.56 -2.91 -19.18
N VAL A 171 -1.32 -2.58 -18.81
CA VAL A 171 -0.76 -2.86 -17.48
C VAL A 171 -1.20 -1.80 -16.49
N PHE A 172 -1.80 -2.23 -15.36
CA PHE A 172 -2.24 -1.38 -14.25
C PHE A 172 -1.77 -1.87 -12.88
N GLU A 173 -1.63 -3.19 -12.69
CA GLU A 173 -1.35 -3.81 -11.40
C GLU A 173 -0.05 -4.63 -11.43
N HIS A 174 0.55 -4.83 -10.25
CA HIS A 174 1.71 -5.70 -10.12
C HIS A 174 1.44 -7.11 -10.66
N GLY A 175 2.43 -7.70 -11.32
CA GLY A 175 2.32 -9.03 -11.89
C GLY A 175 1.60 -9.07 -13.25
N GLU A 176 1.34 -7.92 -13.88
CA GLU A 176 0.78 -7.82 -15.23
C GLU A 176 1.86 -7.51 -16.27
N PHE A 177 1.66 -8.00 -17.50
CA PHE A 177 2.45 -7.60 -18.67
C PHE A 177 1.59 -7.48 -19.92
N ALA A 178 1.98 -6.58 -20.83
CA ALA A 178 1.31 -6.35 -22.11
C ALA A 178 2.33 -6.31 -23.26
N LEU A 179 1.90 -6.72 -24.46
CA LEU A 179 2.72 -6.75 -25.66
C LEU A 179 2.13 -5.83 -26.72
N ARG A 180 2.92 -4.85 -27.19
CA ARG A 180 2.48 -3.88 -28.19
C ARG A 180 3.58 -3.70 -29.27
N GLY A 181 3.54 -4.55 -30.31
CA GLY A 181 4.60 -4.53 -31.33
C GLY A 181 5.97 -4.90 -30.74
N ALA A 182 6.95 -4.02 -30.82
CA ALA A 182 8.28 -4.17 -30.21
C ALA A 182 8.33 -3.81 -28.73
N ILE A 183 7.24 -3.28 -28.16
CA ILE A 183 7.17 -2.82 -26.78
C ILE A 183 6.62 -3.94 -25.88
N VAL A 184 7.24 -4.12 -24.73
CA VAL A 184 6.75 -4.97 -23.64
C VAL A 184 6.57 -4.09 -22.40
N ASP A 185 5.33 -3.90 -21.97
CA ASP A 185 4.99 -3.22 -20.73
C ASP A 185 4.86 -4.27 -19.62
N ILE A 186 5.47 -4.04 -18.47
CA ILE A 186 5.46 -4.97 -17.33
C ILE A 186 5.30 -4.16 -16.04
N PHE A 187 4.48 -4.64 -15.09
CA PHE A 187 4.52 -4.12 -13.72
C PHE A 187 5.23 -5.15 -12.82
N PRO A 188 6.54 -4.98 -12.59
CA PRO A 188 7.32 -5.94 -11.83
C PRO A 188 6.93 -5.96 -10.36
N MET A 189 7.07 -7.11 -9.73
CA MET A 189 6.97 -7.23 -8.28
C MET A 189 8.13 -6.46 -7.62
N GLY A 190 7.84 -5.75 -6.56
CA GLY A 190 8.81 -4.93 -5.82
C GLY A 190 9.06 -3.52 -6.37
N ASN A 191 8.53 -3.18 -7.54
CA ASN A 191 8.69 -1.85 -8.12
C ASN A 191 7.49 -0.95 -7.80
N GLU A 192 7.73 0.34 -7.60
CA GLU A 192 6.65 1.32 -7.40
C GLU A 192 5.92 1.68 -8.69
N LEU A 193 6.60 1.59 -9.84
CA LEU A 193 6.09 1.95 -11.15
C LEU A 193 6.29 0.81 -12.14
N PRO A 194 5.37 0.65 -13.10
CA PRO A 194 5.53 -0.28 -14.21
C PRO A 194 6.62 0.20 -15.18
N LEU A 195 7.13 -0.74 -15.97
CA LEU A 195 8.25 -0.56 -16.87
C LEU A 195 7.84 -0.84 -18.31
N ARG A 196 8.39 -0.06 -19.22
CA ARG A 196 8.28 -0.20 -20.67
C ARG A 196 9.63 -0.56 -21.25
N LEU A 197 9.72 -1.78 -21.80
CA LEU A 197 10.85 -2.30 -22.52
C LEU A 197 10.63 -2.06 -24.00
N ASP A 198 11.54 -1.38 -24.64
CA ASP A 198 11.53 -1.15 -26.10
C ASP A 198 12.61 -2.03 -26.74
N LEU A 199 12.20 -2.95 -27.62
CA LEU A 199 13.08 -3.93 -28.21
C LEU A 199 13.37 -3.53 -29.67
N LEU A 200 14.66 -3.41 -30.01
CA LEU A 200 15.11 -3.27 -31.38
C LEU A 200 15.66 -4.64 -31.83
N ASP A 201 14.89 -5.36 -32.64
CA ASP A 201 15.11 -6.78 -32.93
C ASP A 201 15.20 -7.61 -31.62
N ASP A 202 16.38 -8.14 -31.30
CA ASP A 202 16.64 -8.93 -30.09
C ASP A 202 17.49 -8.16 -29.05
N GLU A 203 17.56 -6.83 -29.13
CA GLU A 203 18.29 -5.99 -28.18
C GLU A 203 17.32 -5.12 -27.41
N LEU A 204 17.53 -4.98 -26.09
CA LEU A 204 16.81 -4.04 -25.24
C LEU A 204 17.38 -2.63 -25.48
N ASP A 205 16.74 -1.85 -26.35
CA ASP A 205 17.17 -0.51 -26.72
C ASP A 205 16.94 0.50 -25.58
N THR A 206 15.73 0.52 -25.02
CA THR A 206 15.41 1.39 -23.89
C THR A 206 14.56 0.69 -22.84
N LEU A 207 14.77 1.11 -21.58
CA LEU A 207 14.00 0.69 -20.42
C LEU A 207 13.54 1.92 -19.64
N ARG A 208 12.22 2.11 -19.52
CA ARG A 208 11.62 3.32 -18.95
C ARG A 208 10.51 2.99 -17.98
N THR A 209 10.41 3.77 -16.90
CA THR A 209 9.23 3.76 -16.03
C THR A 209 8.09 4.52 -16.69
N PHE A 210 6.85 4.14 -16.37
CA PHE A 210 5.68 4.89 -16.83
C PHE A 210 4.59 4.93 -15.74
N ASP A 211 3.74 5.92 -15.83
CA ASP A 211 2.59 6.07 -14.96
C ASP A 211 1.45 5.13 -15.42
N PRO A 212 0.95 4.24 -14.55
CA PRO A 212 -0.04 3.25 -14.94
C PRO A 212 -1.40 3.85 -15.33
N GLU A 213 -1.75 5.04 -14.83
CA GLU A 213 -3.03 5.68 -15.13
C GLU A 213 -2.99 6.41 -16.48
N SER A 214 -1.98 7.24 -16.68
CA SER A 214 -1.83 8.03 -17.93
C SER A 214 -1.09 7.29 -19.03
N GLN A 215 -0.43 6.15 -18.73
CA GLN A 215 0.41 5.35 -19.62
C GLN A 215 1.61 6.14 -20.19
N ARG A 216 1.96 7.28 -19.58
CA ARG A 216 3.07 8.14 -20.02
C ARG A 216 4.36 7.74 -19.37
N THR A 217 5.41 7.72 -20.16
CA THR A 217 6.78 7.48 -19.71
C THR A 217 7.24 8.59 -18.77
N ILE A 218 7.95 8.22 -17.69
CA ILE A 218 8.46 9.14 -16.68
C ILE A 218 9.98 9.23 -16.82
N ASP A 219 10.71 8.18 -16.41
CA ASP A 219 12.16 8.15 -16.33
C ASP A 219 12.76 6.96 -17.09
N SER A 220 14.03 7.05 -17.46
CA SER A 220 14.82 5.97 -18.03
C SER A 220 15.66 5.30 -16.93
N ILE A 221 15.71 3.97 -16.95
CA ILE A 221 16.54 3.17 -16.05
C ILE A 221 17.48 2.25 -16.84
N ALA A 222 18.55 1.80 -16.23
CA ALA A 222 19.60 1.03 -16.92
C ALA A 222 19.37 -0.48 -16.89
N ALA A 223 18.73 -0.99 -15.85
CA ALA A 223 18.54 -2.41 -15.64
C ALA A 223 17.27 -2.68 -14.80
N ILE A 224 16.77 -3.89 -14.88
CA ILE A 224 15.63 -4.40 -14.08
C ILE A 224 15.91 -5.81 -13.61
N GLU A 225 15.52 -6.10 -12.38
CA GLU A 225 15.34 -7.45 -11.85
C GLU A 225 13.85 -7.75 -11.79
N LEU A 226 13.45 -8.88 -12.37
CA LEU A 226 12.08 -9.35 -12.40
C LEU A 226 11.93 -10.51 -11.41
N LEU A 227 11.13 -10.30 -10.39
CA LEU A 227 10.80 -11.28 -9.37
C LEU A 227 9.56 -12.08 -9.76
N PRO A 228 9.32 -13.29 -9.19
CA PRO A 228 8.10 -14.03 -9.44
C PRO A 228 6.86 -13.23 -9.00
N ALA A 229 5.76 -13.37 -9.75
CA ALA A 229 4.51 -12.65 -9.44
C ALA A 229 3.66 -13.33 -8.36
N ARG A 230 4.08 -14.48 -7.83
CA ARG A 230 3.35 -15.28 -6.83
C ARG A 230 4.31 -15.95 -5.86
N GLU A 231 3.83 -16.24 -4.65
CA GLU A 231 4.57 -16.98 -3.64
C GLU A 231 4.59 -18.51 -3.90
N PHE A 232 3.99 -18.98 -4.99
CA PHE A 232 3.92 -20.40 -5.37
C PHE A 232 4.00 -20.57 -6.89
N PRO A 233 4.57 -21.70 -7.40
CA PRO A 233 4.66 -21.97 -8.82
C PRO A 233 3.32 -22.43 -9.40
N LEU A 234 2.91 -21.84 -10.52
CA LEU A 234 1.74 -22.28 -11.28
C LEU A 234 2.14 -22.76 -12.68
N ASP A 235 3.39 -23.20 -12.81
CA ASP A 235 3.87 -23.91 -13.98
C ASP A 235 3.46 -25.41 -13.92
N ARG A 236 3.76 -26.15 -14.98
CA ARG A 236 3.37 -27.56 -15.10
C ARG A 236 3.85 -28.41 -13.92
N ASP A 237 5.05 -28.16 -13.43
CA ASP A 237 5.64 -28.95 -12.34
C ASP A 237 5.00 -28.60 -11.00
N GLY A 238 4.73 -27.31 -10.76
CA GLY A 238 4.00 -26.82 -9.59
C GLY A 238 2.57 -27.35 -9.53
N ILE A 239 1.85 -27.29 -10.67
CA ILE A 239 0.50 -27.85 -10.79
C ILE A 239 0.49 -29.36 -10.50
N ASN A 240 1.38 -30.13 -11.14
CA ASN A 240 1.46 -31.57 -10.91
C ASN A 240 1.74 -31.91 -9.43
N ARG A 241 2.63 -31.14 -8.78
CA ARG A 241 2.93 -31.32 -7.35
C ARG A 241 1.73 -31.01 -6.50
N PHE A 242 1.03 -29.90 -6.77
CA PHE A 242 -0.20 -29.53 -6.08
C PHE A 242 -1.25 -30.65 -6.18
N LEU A 243 -1.55 -31.16 -7.39
CA LEU A 243 -2.53 -32.21 -7.61
C LEU A 243 -2.16 -33.51 -6.88
N ASN A 244 -0.89 -33.92 -6.90
CA ASN A 244 -0.42 -35.08 -6.18
C ASN A 244 -0.54 -34.91 -4.67
N ASN A 245 -0.10 -33.78 -4.12
CA ASN A 245 -0.18 -33.47 -2.71
C ASN A 245 -1.63 -33.30 -2.23
N TRP A 246 -2.52 -32.79 -3.09
CA TRP A 246 -3.96 -32.74 -2.82
C TRP A 246 -4.54 -34.14 -2.58
N HIS A 247 -4.23 -35.09 -3.46
CA HIS A 247 -4.69 -36.47 -3.32
C HIS A 247 -4.17 -37.14 -2.03
N ILE A 248 -2.91 -36.88 -1.68
CA ILE A 248 -2.31 -37.41 -0.44
C ILE A 248 -2.99 -36.78 0.80
N GLN A 249 -3.17 -35.46 0.79
CA GLN A 249 -3.66 -34.71 1.95
C GLN A 249 -5.16 -34.91 2.21
N PHE A 250 -5.94 -35.02 1.14
CA PHE A 250 -7.41 -35.06 1.23
C PHE A 250 -8.04 -36.40 0.83
N ASP A 251 -7.26 -37.46 0.65
CA ASP A 251 -7.73 -38.78 0.18
C ASP A 251 -8.61 -38.67 -1.08
N GLY A 252 -8.26 -37.79 -2.01
CA GLY A 252 -9.01 -37.51 -3.24
C GLY A 252 -10.34 -36.77 -3.02
N ARG A 253 -10.67 -36.37 -1.79
CA ARG A 253 -11.83 -35.52 -1.53
C ARG A 253 -11.64 -34.13 -2.17
N GLY A 254 -12.71 -33.55 -2.63
CA GLY A 254 -12.67 -32.22 -3.25
C GLY A 254 -11.99 -32.16 -4.63
N ALA A 255 -11.66 -33.28 -5.27
CA ALA A 255 -11.16 -33.28 -6.67
C ALA A 255 -12.17 -32.74 -7.70
N LYS A 256 -13.43 -32.56 -7.30
CA LYS A 256 -14.47 -31.90 -8.09
C LYS A 256 -14.69 -30.43 -7.69
N SER A 257 -13.95 -29.95 -6.68
CA SER A 257 -14.03 -28.54 -6.27
C SER A 257 -13.55 -27.63 -7.39
N THR A 258 -14.12 -26.45 -7.47
CA THR A 258 -13.69 -25.42 -8.44
C THR A 258 -12.23 -25.07 -8.24
N LEU A 259 -11.76 -24.98 -6.99
CA LEU A 259 -10.36 -24.69 -6.64
C LEU A 259 -9.39 -25.71 -7.25
N TYR A 260 -9.67 -27.03 -7.11
CA TYR A 260 -8.84 -28.07 -7.68
C TYR A 260 -8.81 -27.99 -9.22
N GLN A 261 -9.99 -27.81 -9.85
CA GLN A 261 -10.11 -27.72 -11.31
C GLN A 261 -9.45 -26.47 -11.88
N ASP A 262 -9.54 -25.35 -11.19
CA ASP A 262 -8.89 -24.10 -11.61
C ASP A 262 -7.37 -24.26 -11.59
N VAL A 263 -6.80 -24.84 -10.51
CA VAL A 263 -5.36 -25.10 -10.45
C VAL A 263 -4.93 -26.10 -11.54
N GLU A 264 -5.71 -27.17 -11.78
CA GLU A 264 -5.44 -28.13 -12.87
C GLU A 264 -5.43 -27.45 -14.25
N ALA A 265 -6.30 -26.43 -14.44
CA ALA A 265 -6.34 -25.62 -15.65
C ALA A 265 -5.26 -24.53 -15.71
N GLY A 266 -4.40 -24.38 -14.67
CA GLY A 266 -3.38 -23.34 -14.59
C GLY A 266 -3.92 -21.98 -14.17
N ILE A 267 -5.10 -21.93 -13.56
CA ILE A 267 -5.74 -20.72 -13.04
C ILE A 267 -5.49 -20.67 -11.54
N ALA A 268 -5.12 -19.48 -11.01
CA ALA A 268 -5.05 -19.26 -9.58
C ALA A 268 -6.42 -18.84 -9.03
N PRO A 269 -7.13 -19.71 -8.33
CA PRO A 269 -8.40 -19.34 -7.69
C PRO A 269 -8.16 -18.44 -6.49
N GLN A 270 -9.19 -17.70 -6.07
CA GLN A 270 -9.14 -16.87 -4.88
C GLN A 270 -8.91 -17.71 -3.62
N GLY A 271 -8.03 -17.21 -2.72
CA GLY A 271 -7.67 -17.87 -1.46
C GLY A 271 -6.73 -19.07 -1.63
N ILE A 272 -6.07 -19.20 -2.79
CA ILE A 272 -5.12 -20.28 -3.09
C ILE A 272 -3.88 -20.24 -2.18
N GLU A 273 -3.55 -19.09 -1.63
CA GLU A 273 -2.42 -18.86 -0.74
C GLU A 273 -2.48 -19.79 0.51
N TYR A 274 -3.68 -20.13 0.96
CA TYR A 274 -3.89 -21.07 2.06
C TYR A 274 -3.64 -22.55 1.68
N TYR A 275 -3.23 -22.80 0.44
CA TYR A 275 -2.80 -24.11 -0.06
C TYR A 275 -1.33 -24.11 -0.48
N LEU A 276 -0.58 -23.06 -0.16
CA LEU A 276 0.85 -22.91 -0.48
C LEU A 276 1.68 -24.18 -0.21
N PRO A 277 1.51 -24.91 0.90
CA PRO A 277 2.28 -26.13 1.15
C PRO A 277 2.09 -27.23 0.11
N LEU A 278 0.99 -27.24 -0.64
CA LEU A 278 0.74 -28.26 -1.66
C LEU A 278 1.61 -28.06 -2.92
N PHE A 279 2.16 -26.87 -3.13
CA PHE A 279 3.02 -26.57 -4.28
C PHE A 279 4.49 -26.94 -4.06
N PHE A 280 4.88 -27.31 -2.84
CA PHE A 280 6.27 -27.57 -2.48
C PHE A 280 6.45 -28.95 -1.82
N GLU A 281 7.67 -29.46 -1.84
CA GLU A 281 8.02 -30.64 -1.04
C GLU A 281 8.17 -30.29 0.43
N GLN A 282 8.74 -29.11 0.69
CA GLN A 282 8.90 -28.53 2.02
C GLN A 282 8.71 -27.02 1.91
N THR A 283 8.05 -26.43 2.90
CA THR A 283 7.94 -24.99 3.05
C THR A 283 9.03 -24.47 3.98
N ALA A 284 9.36 -23.19 3.85
CA ALA A 284 10.23 -22.47 4.75
C ALA A 284 9.44 -21.70 5.83
N THR A 285 10.17 -21.12 6.75
CA THR A 285 9.73 -20.15 7.75
C THR A 285 10.53 -18.87 7.59
N LEU A 286 10.10 -17.78 8.21
CA LEU A 286 10.92 -16.56 8.16
C LEU A 286 12.33 -16.80 8.72
N PHE A 287 12.48 -17.65 9.73
CA PHE A 287 13.80 -17.96 10.32
C PHE A 287 14.78 -18.56 9.31
N ASP A 288 14.29 -19.28 8.29
CA ASP A 288 15.13 -19.87 7.24
C ASP A 288 15.67 -18.83 6.23
N TYR A 289 15.05 -17.64 6.16
CA TYR A 289 15.47 -16.51 5.33
C TYR A 289 16.45 -15.56 6.03
N LEU A 290 16.58 -15.67 7.38
CA LEU A 290 17.37 -14.72 8.16
C LEU A 290 18.86 -15.04 8.09
N PRO A 291 19.73 -14.02 7.94
CA PRO A 291 21.17 -14.19 8.09
C PRO A 291 21.58 -14.68 9.48
N GLU A 292 22.70 -15.38 9.59
CA GLU A 292 23.22 -15.90 10.87
C GLU A 292 23.40 -14.80 11.95
N ASN A 293 23.81 -13.59 11.55
CA ASN A 293 23.99 -12.45 12.45
C ASN A 293 22.70 -11.63 12.56
N THR A 294 21.63 -12.24 13.03
CA THR A 294 20.32 -11.58 13.21
C THR A 294 20.05 -11.31 14.68
N LEU A 295 19.66 -10.07 15.01
CA LEU A 295 19.16 -9.64 16.32
C LEU A 295 17.64 -9.53 16.30
N MET A 296 16.96 -10.25 17.21
CA MET A 296 15.50 -10.24 17.28
C MET A 296 15.01 -9.26 18.33
N PHE A 297 13.96 -8.52 18.01
CA PHE A 297 13.18 -7.71 18.94
C PHE A 297 11.73 -8.17 18.97
N ASN A 298 11.14 -8.28 20.15
CA ASN A 298 9.73 -8.56 20.29
C ASN A 298 9.13 -7.81 21.50
N SER A 299 7.80 -7.72 21.56
CA SER A 299 7.11 -7.20 22.75
C SER A 299 6.97 -8.28 23.83
N GLY A 300 6.87 -7.88 25.09
CA GLY A 300 6.65 -8.81 26.20
C GLY A 300 5.31 -9.55 26.15
N THR A 301 4.37 -9.10 25.33
CA THR A 301 3.04 -9.70 25.13
C THR A 301 3.00 -10.69 23.96
N LEU A 302 4.13 -10.98 23.29
CA LEU A 302 4.14 -11.78 22.08
C LEU A 302 3.62 -13.20 22.27
N GLU A 303 3.88 -13.83 23.43
CA GLU A 303 3.43 -15.19 23.74
C GLU A 303 1.89 -15.26 23.83
N ASP A 304 1.29 -14.29 24.52
CA ASP A 304 -0.18 -14.20 24.63
C ASP A 304 -0.82 -13.99 23.26
N LYS A 305 -0.23 -13.09 22.44
CA LYS A 305 -0.71 -12.81 21.09
C LYS A 305 -0.54 -13.99 20.13
N ALA A 306 0.51 -14.77 20.27
CA ALA A 306 0.68 -16.03 19.53
C ALA A 306 -0.40 -17.06 19.92
N GLY A 307 -0.75 -17.10 21.21
CA GLY A 307 -1.86 -17.92 21.70
C GLY A 307 -3.21 -17.51 21.11
N GLU A 308 -3.51 -16.21 21.11
CA GLU A 308 -4.73 -15.66 20.51
C GLU A 308 -4.82 -15.99 19.01
N PHE A 309 -3.74 -15.79 18.26
CA PHE A 309 -3.69 -16.11 16.82
C PHE A 309 -3.88 -17.60 16.56
N TRP A 310 -3.23 -18.46 17.34
CA TRP A 310 -3.36 -19.91 17.19
C TRP A 310 -4.77 -20.40 17.52
N GLN A 311 -5.41 -19.80 18.50
CA GLN A 311 -6.80 -20.08 18.84
C GLN A 311 -7.73 -19.69 17.68
N ASP A 312 -7.60 -18.48 17.13
CA ASP A 312 -8.41 -18.02 15.99
C ASP A 312 -8.24 -18.95 14.78
N VAL A 313 -7.01 -19.33 14.43
CA VAL A 313 -6.72 -20.29 13.36
C VAL A 313 -7.43 -21.63 13.61
N THR A 314 -7.40 -22.14 14.84
CA THR A 314 -8.00 -23.44 15.18
C THR A 314 -9.52 -23.40 15.16
N GLU A 315 -10.13 -22.31 15.65
CA GLU A 315 -11.57 -22.09 15.62
C GLU A 315 -12.07 -22.03 14.17
N ARG A 316 -11.39 -21.22 13.31
CA ARG A 316 -11.72 -21.12 11.89
C ARG A 316 -11.54 -22.44 11.14
N TYR A 317 -10.48 -23.19 11.45
CA TYR A 317 -10.31 -24.52 10.86
C TYR A 317 -11.47 -25.46 11.23
N SER A 318 -11.97 -25.40 12.46
CA SER A 318 -13.11 -26.20 12.92
C SER A 318 -14.42 -25.80 12.24
N GLU A 319 -14.58 -24.51 11.94
CA GLU A 319 -15.76 -23.95 11.27
C GLU A 319 -15.76 -24.26 9.77
N TYR A 320 -14.67 -23.96 9.06
CA TYR A 320 -14.60 -24.11 7.61
C TYR A 320 -14.15 -25.47 7.12
N GLY A 321 -13.50 -26.28 7.97
CA GLY A 321 -13.00 -27.61 7.61
C GLY A 321 -14.09 -28.66 7.36
N VAL A 322 -15.35 -28.33 7.61
CA VAL A 322 -16.50 -29.21 7.36
C VAL A 322 -17.01 -29.17 5.92
N ASP A 323 -16.56 -28.20 5.11
CA ASP A 323 -16.99 -28.05 3.73
C ASP A 323 -16.31 -29.10 2.81
N PRO A 324 -17.05 -30.07 2.26
CA PRO A 324 -16.47 -31.09 1.40
C PRO A 324 -16.08 -30.56 0.02
N GLU A 325 -16.64 -29.43 -0.41
CA GLU A 325 -16.33 -28.80 -1.70
C GLU A 325 -15.05 -27.97 -1.63
N ARG A 326 -14.69 -27.47 -0.44
CA ARG A 326 -13.47 -26.72 -0.19
C ARG A 326 -12.70 -27.30 1.02
N PRO A 327 -12.09 -28.48 0.91
CA PRO A 327 -11.32 -29.02 2.02
C PRO A 327 -10.09 -28.12 2.27
N ILE A 328 -9.83 -27.78 3.54
CA ILE A 328 -8.74 -26.90 3.95
C ILE A 328 -7.64 -27.68 4.67
N LEU A 329 -6.41 -27.15 4.64
CA LEU A 329 -5.25 -27.77 5.26
C LEU A 329 -5.29 -27.62 6.79
N PRO A 330 -4.82 -28.63 7.57
CA PRO A 330 -4.69 -28.50 9.01
C PRO A 330 -3.81 -27.30 9.41
N PRO A 331 -4.11 -26.64 10.55
CA PRO A 331 -3.35 -25.46 11.01
C PRO A 331 -1.84 -25.65 11.02
N ALA A 332 -1.35 -26.76 11.54
CA ALA A 332 0.09 -27.05 11.64
C ALA A 332 0.81 -27.18 10.28
N THR A 333 0.06 -27.37 9.18
CA THR A 333 0.61 -27.42 7.82
C THR A 333 0.87 -26.02 7.27
N LEU A 334 0.03 -25.04 7.64
CA LEU A 334 0.07 -23.67 7.14
C LEU A 334 0.79 -22.70 8.07
N PHE A 335 0.73 -22.97 9.37
CA PHE A 335 1.22 -22.05 10.39
C PHE A 335 2.21 -22.75 11.32
N LEU A 336 3.10 -21.99 11.92
CA LEU A 336 3.96 -22.44 13.00
C LEU A 336 3.14 -22.62 14.29
N SER A 337 3.35 -23.71 14.99
CA SER A 337 2.86 -23.82 16.37
C SER A 337 3.63 -22.85 17.28
N ILE A 338 3.06 -22.55 18.45
CA ILE A 338 3.71 -21.69 19.45
C ILE A 338 5.09 -22.23 19.83
N ASP A 339 5.23 -23.56 19.98
CA ASP A 339 6.51 -24.19 20.29
C ASP A 339 7.55 -24.02 19.17
N GLN A 340 7.13 -24.16 17.92
CA GLN A 340 7.99 -23.94 16.74
C GLN A 340 8.44 -22.49 16.64
N LEU A 341 7.52 -21.54 16.85
CA LEU A 341 7.81 -20.12 16.88
C LEU A 341 8.91 -19.78 17.89
N PHE A 342 8.73 -20.22 19.14
CA PHE A 342 9.72 -19.96 20.21
C PHE A 342 11.00 -20.79 20.08
N ALA A 343 10.97 -21.93 19.40
CA ALA A 343 12.19 -22.64 19.02
C ALA A 343 13.04 -21.84 18.03
N GLY A 344 12.41 -21.15 17.06
CA GLY A 344 13.09 -20.22 16.15
C GLY A 344 13.75 -19.05 16.89
N PHE A 345 13.05 -18.41 17.81
CA PHE A 345 13.62 -17.33 18.64
C PHE A 345 14.84 -17.75 19.47
N LYS A 346 14.92 -19.02 19.90
CA LYS A 346 16.08 -19.51 20.66
C LYS A 346 17.38 -19.57 19.85
N GLN A 347 17.29 -19.51 18.53
CA GLN A 347 18.47 -19.54 17.66
C GLN A 347 19.16 -18.15 17.58
N CYS A 348 18.41 -17.07 17.84
CA CYS A 348 18.89 -15.70 17.71
C CYS A 348 19.04 -15.01 19.08
N PRO A 349 19.98 -14.05 19.23
CA PRO A 349 19.96 -13.11 20.34
C PRO A 349 18.64 -12.33 20.31
N THR A 350 17.97 -12.21 21.47
CA THR A 350 16.64 -11.62 21.53
C THR A 350 16.55 -10.53 22.60
N ILE A 351 15.98 -9.38 22.21
CA ILE A 351 15.62 -8.27 23.09
C ILE A 351 14.11 -8.19 23.20
N ILE A 352 13.61 -8.24 24.42
CA ILE A 352 12.18 -8.10 24.73
C ILE A 352 11.93 -6.64 25.15
N LEU A 353 11.07 -5.95 24.41
CA LEU A 353 10.72 -4.55 24.64
C LEU A 353 9.51 -4.46 25.59
N GLU A 354 9.65 -3.75 26.70
CA GLU A 354 8.62 -3.60 27.72
C GLU A 354 8.32 -2.12 27.98
N LYS A 355 7.07 -1.72 27.84
CA LYS A 355 6.66 -0.34 28.15
C LYS A 355 6.80 -0.02 29.65
N LYS A 356 6.47 -0.98 30.52
CA LYS A 356 6.53 -0.79 31.96
C LYS A 356 7.91 -1.14 32.54
N PRO A 357 8.36 -0.44 33.57
CA PRO A 357 9.58 -0.83 34.28
C PRO A 357 9.38 -2.18 34.99
N ILE A 358 10.24 -3.14 34.66
CA ILE A 358 10.26 -4.47 35.31
C ILE A 358 11.70 -4.70 35.78
N SER A 359 11.87 -5.08 37.06
CA SER A 359 13.18 -5.40 37.61
C SER A 359 13.35 -6.91 37.69
N THR A 360 14.17 -7.48 36.80
CA THR A 360 14.57 -8.89 36.78
C THR A 360 16.07 -9.00 36.59
N ALA A 361 16.66 -10.18 36.82
CA ALA A 361 18.11 -10.39 36.73
C ALA A 361 18.73 -10.08 35.35
N HIS A 362 17.90 -10.08 34.27
CA HIS A 362 18.32 -9.80 32.89
C HIS A 362 17.53 -8.64 32.27
N SER A 363 17.12 -7.66 33.10
CA SER A 363 16.45 -6.45 32.64
C SER A 363 17.36 -5.24 32.73
N ASP A 364 17.34 -4.46 31.67
CA ASP A 364 18.00 -3.15 31.58
C ASP A 364 16.89 -2.08 31.49
N SER A 365 16.96 -1.04 32.31
CA SER A 365 15.96 0.04 32.30
C SER A 365 16.41 1.17 31.38
N ILE A 366 15.50 1.54 30.48
CA ILE A 366 15.63 2.74 29.65
C ILE A 366 14.78 3.82 30.30
N ASN A 367 15.42 4.97 30.56
CA ASN A 367 14.72 6.07 31.23
C ASN A 367 13.90 6.88 30.23
N SER A 368 12.67 6.43 29.97
CA SER A 368 11.67 7.22 29.25
C SER A 368 10.36 7.30 30.05
N ILE A 369 9.63 8.38 29.85
CA ILE A 369 8.43 8.70 30.63
C ILE A 369 7.27 8.97 29.67
N GLU A 370 6.09 8.49 30.01
CA GLU A 370 4.86 8.83 29.28
C GLU A 370 4.56 10.34 29.42
N LEU A 371 4.09 10.94 28.34
CA LEU A 371 3.66 12.34 28.35
C LEU A 371 2.41 12.47 29.22
N PRO A 372 2.36 13.44 30.16
CA PRO A 372 1.10 13.76 30.84
C PRO A 372 0.07 14.30 29.84
N ASP A 373 -1.18 14.38 30.27
CA ASP A 373 -2.26 14.92 29.43
C ASP A 373 -1.99 16.41 29.10
N VAL A 374 -1.74 16.67 27.82
CA VAL A 374 -1.53 18.02 27.25
C VAL A 374 -2.58 18.37 26.19
N ALA A 375 -3.69 17.61 26.16
CA ALA A 375 -4.72 17.73 25.14
C ALA A 375 -5.30 19.16 25.08
N ILE A 376 -5.58 19.58 23.85
CA ILE A 376 -6.20 20.86 23.54
C ILE A 376 -7.68 20.82 23.94
N ASP A 377 -8.11 21.77 24.75
CA ASP A 377 -9.52 21.94 25.11
C ASP A 377 -10.11 23.12 24.34
N ALA A 378 -10.73 22.84 23.21
CA ALA A 378 -11.34 23.85 22.34
C ALA A 378 -12.50 24.65 23.02
N LYS A 379 -13.00 24.19 24.20
CA LYS A 379 -14.09 24.84 24.93
C LYS A 379 -13.58 25.95 25.87
N ARG A 380 -12.27 26.05 26.09
CA ARG A 380 -11.66 27.04 26.96
C ARG A 380 -11.22 28.29 26.19
N ASP A 381 -11.20 29.44 26.90
CA ASP A 381 -10.67 30.69 26.35
C ASP A 381 -9.19 30.56 25.92
N ASN A 382 -8.45 29.72 26.62
CA ASN A 382 -7.09 29.31 26.22
C ASN A 382 -7.03 27.80 25.99
N PRO A 383 -7.14 27.36 24.73
CA PRO A 383 -7.14 25.93 24.39
C PRO A 383 -5.88 25.18 24.78
N LEU A 384 -4.72 25.84 24.80
CA LEU A 384 -3.40 25.27 25.06
C LEU A 384 -2.96 25.33 26.52
N ILE A 385 -3.88 25.54 27.48
CA ILE A 385 -3.52 25.72 28.89
C ILE A 385 -2.76 24.53 29.48
N ALA A 386 -3.10 23.32 29.09
CA ALA A 386 -2.41 22.09 29.54
C ALA A 386 -0.98 22.02 29.01
N LEU A 387 -0.78 22.33 27.74
CA LEU A 387 0.56 22.40 27.12
C LEU A 387 1.40 23.50 27.76
N GLN A 388 0.82 24.70 28.01
CA GLN A 388 1.53 25.78 28.68
C GLN A 388 1.95 25.43 30.11
N ALA A 389 1.07 24.75 30.87
CA ALA A 389 1.37 24.27 32.21
C ALA A 389 2.52 23.22 32.17
N PHE A 390 2.50 22.33 31.21
CA PHE A 390 3.58 21.34 31.00
C PHE A 390 4.92 22.03 30.71
N LEU A 391 4.94 22.97 29.76
CA LEU A 391 6.15 23.73 29.40
C LEU A 391 6.70 24.54 30.59
N ALA A 392 5.83 25.19 31.35
CA ALA A 392 6.22 25.95 32.53
C ALA A 392 6.74 25.07 33.68
N GLY A 393 6.19 23.85 33.80
CA GLY A 393 6.62 22.86 34.80
C GLY A 393 7.92 22.12 34.46
N GLN A 394 8.40 22.22 33.24
CA GLN A 394 9.58 21.51 32.73
C GLN A 394 10.51 22.46 31.95
N PRO A 395 11.07 23.50 32.56
CA PRO A 395 11.83 24.54 31.83
C PRO A 395 13.13 24.05 31.23
N ASP A 396 13.67 22.92 31.73
CA ASP A 396 14.93 22.33 31.26
C ASP A 396 14.74 21.37 30.08
N LEU A 397 13.49 21.03 29.72
CA LEU A 397 13.20 20.17 28.58
C LEU A 397 13.07 20.99 27.30
N ARG A 398 13.75 20.56 26.25
CA ARG A 398 13.48 21.01 24.89
C ARG A 398 12.33 20.19 24.32
N VAL A 399 11.37 20.84 23.71
CA VAL A 399 10.14 20.18 23.23
C VAL A 399 10.06 20.23 21.71
N LEU A 400 9.83 19.08 21.10
CA LEU A 400 9.55 18.92 19.67
C LEU A 400 8.08 18.55 19.49
N LEU A 401 7.33 19.40 18.81
CA LEU A 401 5.98 19.12 18.36
C LEU A 401 6.05 18.45 16.99
N CYS A 402 5.37 17.32 16.81
CA CYS A 402 5.31 16.59 15.55
C CYS A 402 3.92 16.69 14.96
N SER A 403 3.79 17.33 13.80
CA SER A 403 2.56 17.41 13.01
C SER A 403 2.58 16.41 11.87
N GLU A 404 1.43 15.85 11.51
CA GLU A 404 1.32 14.80 10.49
C GLU A 404 1.53 15.34 9.05
N SER A 405 1.28 16.65 8.84
CA SER A 405 1.47 17.27 7.53
C SER A 405 1.92 18.74 7.65
N ALA A 406 2.43 19.26 6.53
CA ALA A 406 2.84 20.68 6.47
C ALA A 406 1.67 21.64 6.71
N GLY A 407 0.46 21.33 6.20
CA GLY A 407 -0.73 22.15 6.45
C GLY A 407 -1.13 22.18 7.92
N ARG A 408 -1.05 21.03 8.61
CA ARG A 408 -1.32 20.91 10.04
C ARG A 408 -0.27 21.62 10.89
N ARG A 409 0.99 21.53 10.48
CA ARG A 409 2.07 22.30 11.10
C ARG A 409 1.77 23.81 11.10
N GLU A 410 1.34 24.36 9.95
CA GLU A 410 1.00 25.79 9.86
C GLU A 410 -0.20 26.14 10.76
N ALA A 411 -1.25 25.30 10.76
CA ALA A 411 -2.41 25.50 11.63
C ALA A 411 -2.03 25.47 13.12
N LEU A 412 -1.15 24.54 13.53
CA LEU A 412 -0.67 24.47 14.91
C LEU A 412 0.21 25.67 15.26
N LEU A 413 1.05 26.16 14.34
CA LEU A 413 1.83 27.38 14.53
C LEU A 413 0.94 28.60 14.77
N GLU A 414 -0.15 28.76 14.02
CA GLU A 414 -1.11 29.84 14.24
C GLU A 414 -1.77 29.74 15.62
N LEU A 415 -2.15 28.53 16.05
CA LEU A 415 -2.75 28.29 17.34
C LEU A 415 -1.78 28.62 18.50
N LEU A 416 -0.51 28.20 18.38
CA LEU A 416 0.56 28.53 19.33
C LEU A 416 0.77 30.04 19.44
N GLN A 417 0.82 30.75 18.32
CA GLN A 417 0.97 32.20 18.30
C GLN A 417 -0.20 32.93 19.00
N LYS A 418 -1.45 32.49 18.77
CA LYS A 418 -2.63 33.01 19.44
C LYS A 418 -2.57 32.84 20.97
N SER A 419 -1.87 31.78 21.42
CA SER A 419 -1.67 31.46 22.83
C SER A 419 -0.34 32.01 23.41
N ALA A 420 0.31 32.95 22.73
CA ALA A 420 1.61 33.52 23.08
C ALA A 420 2.76 32.52 23.24
N LEU A 421 2.70 31.39 22.56
CA LEU A 421 3.79 30.42 22.43
C LEU A 421 4.49 30.62 21.09
N GLN A 422 5.83 30.64 21.12
CA GLN A 422 6.66 30.73 19.90
C GLN A 422 7.38 29.41 19.70
N ALA A 423 7.09 28.72 18.60
CA ALA A 423 7.78 27.52 18.19
C ALA A 423 8.59 27.79 16.93
N GLN A 424 9.81 27.26 16.89
CA GLN A 424 10.68 27.34 15.71
C GLN A 424 10.48 26.09 14.83
N ALA A 425 10.25 26.28 13.53
CA ALA A 425 10.17 25.16 12.59
C ALA A 425 11.56 24.55 12.36
N VAL A 426 11.62 23.22 12.37
CA VAL A 426 12.82 22.42 12.08
C VAL A 426 12.47 21.30 11.09
N GLU A 427 13.45 20.84 10.30
CA GLU A 427 13.21 19.83 9.26
C GLU A 427 13.08 18.40 9.81
N GLY A 428 13.47 18.12 11.05
CA GLY A 428 13.33 16.79 11.65
C GLY A 428 14.10 16.61 12.95
N TRP A 429 14.25 15.34 13.34
CA TRP A 429 14.84 14.93 14.60
C TRP A 429 16.28 15.44 14.81
N GLN A 430 17.13 15.34 13.79
CA GLN A 430 18.55 15.72 13.91
C GLN A 430 18.75 17.23 14.05
N GLU A 431 17.99 18.03 13.26
CA GLU A 431 18.03 19.49 13.41
C GLU A 431 17.52 19.92 14.77
N PHE A 432 16.44 19.29 15.27
CA PHE A 432 15.96 19.51 16.63
C PHE A 432 17.05 19.25 17.68
N LEU A 433 17.73 18.09 17.59
CA LEU A 433 18.79 17.76 18.57
C LEU A 433 19.96 18.76 18.54
N SER A 434 20.25 19.32 17.38
CA SER A 434 21.34 20.32 17.20
C SER A 434 20.92 21.75 17.51
N SER A 435 19.62 22.02 17.66
CA SER A 435 19.07 23.34 17.97
C SER A 435 19.10 23.63 19.47
N ASP A 436 19.17 24.91 19.84
CA ASP A 436 19.10 25.36 21.24
C ASP A 436 17.68 25.90 21.61
N PHE A 437 16.69 25.76 20.71
CA PHE A 437 15.34 26.25 20.95
C PHE A 437 14.60 25.37 21.96
N SER A 438 13.87 26.01 22.90
CA SER A 438 13.09 25.30 23.92
C SER A 438 11.82 24.65 23.35
N LEU A 439 11.19 25.25 22.32
CA LEU A 439 10.01 24.74 21.65
C LEU A 439 10.20 24.76 20.14
N THR A 440 10.10 23.62 19.52
CA THR A 440 10.23 23.44 18.07
C THR A 440 9.06 22.66 17.51
N ILE A 441 8.88 22.74 16.18
CA ILE A 441 7.84 22.00 15.46
C ILE A 441 8.39 21.45 14.15
N THR A 442 8.00 20.22 13.84
CA THR A 442 8.37 19.54 12.58
C THR A 442 7.18 18.80 11.99
N VAL A 443 7.35 18.27 10.78
CA VAL A 443 6.44 17.30 10.16
C VAL A 443 7.02 15.91 10.35
N GLY A 444 6.23 14.97 10.92
CA GLY A 444 6.68 13.60 11.14
C GLY A 444 5.56 12.67 11.58
N GLY A 445 5.56 11.45 11.08
CA GLY A 445 4.57 10.41 11.37
C GLY A 445 4.87 9.67 12.67
N LEU A 446 4.66 10.31 13.81
CA LEU A 446 4.77 9.67 15.13
C LEU A 446 3.39 9.56 15.77
N ASP A 447 2.99 8.34 16.14
CA ASP A 447 1.72 8.08 16.82
C ASP A 447 1.80 8.33 18.34
N GLU A 448 2.94 8.02 18.96
CA GLU A 448 3.10 8.06 20.42
C GLU A 448 4.15 9.09 20.86
N SER A 449 3.77 9.95 21.81
CA SER A 449 4.64 10.93 22.44
C SER A 449 5.59 10.29 23.46
N VAL A 450 6.71 10.97 23.76
CA VAL A 450 7.68 10.48 24.75
C VAL A 450 8.43 11.63 25.39
N ILE A 451 8.80 11.46 26.66
CA ILE A 451 9.80 12.27 27.36
C ILE A 451 11.04 11.42 27.56
N LEU A 452 12.19 11.94 27.18
CA LEU A 452 13.52 11.33 27.30
C LEU A 452 14.39 12.16 28.25
N PRO A 453 14.32 11.93 29.56
CA PRO A 453 15.00 12.76 30.56
C PRO A 453 16.52 12.79 30.37
N ASN A 454 17.12 11.66 29.98
CA ASN A 454 18.57 11.57 29.77
C ASN A 454 19.07 12.46 28.62
N LEU A 455 18.20 12.78 27.66
CA LEU A 455 18.48 13.70 26.55
C LEU A 455 18.01 15.13 26.82
N GLY A 456 17.23 15.33 27.89
CA GLY A 456 16.59 16.61 28.19
C GLY A 456 15.57 17.02 27.11
N VAL A 457 14.84 16.05 26.51
CA VAL A 457 13.90 16.32 25.43
C VAL A 457 12.54 15.66 25.65
N ALA A 458 11.50 16.30 25.10
CA ALA A 458 10.17 15.73 24.97
C ALA A 458 9.72 15.81 23.50
N VAL A 459 9.12 14.74 23.00
CA VAL A 459 8.48 14.69 21.69
C VAL A 459 6.98 14.58 21.91
N ILE A 460 6.23 15.54 21.41
CA ILE A 460 4.78 15.62 21.55
C ILE A 460 4.16 15.49 20.16
N THR A 461 3.38 14.45 19.98
CA THR A 461 2.69 14.18 18.71
C THR A 461 1.41 15.00 18.61
N GLU A 462 0.96 15.23 17.40
CA GLU A 462 -0.32 15.88 17.15
C GLU A 462 -1.49 15.07 17.77
N ALA A 463 -1.42 13.75 17.74
CA ALA A 463 -2.39 12.87 18.38
C ALA A 463 -2.52 13.10 19.91
N ALA A 464 -1.44 13.47 20.59
CA ALA A 464 -1.49 13.82 22.01
C ALA A 464 -2.14 15.19 22.29
N LEU A 465 -2.11 16.09 21.30
CA LEU A 465 -2.71 17.42 21.40
C LEU A 465 -4.20 17.44 21.03
N PHE A 466 -4.58 16.73 19.95
CA PHE A 466 -5.94 16.79 19.39
C PHE A 466 -6.75 15.51 19.58
N GLY A 467 -6.21 14.47 20.23
CA GLY A 467 -6.76 13.12 20.26
C GLY A 467 -6.28 12.26 19.08
N GLN A 468 -6.38 10.95 19.23
CA GLN A 468 -6.00 10.03 18.15
C GLN A 468 -7.00 10.14 16.99
N GLN A 469 -6.57 10.73 15.90
CA GLN A 469 -7.27 10.68 14.63
C GLN A 469 -6.54 9.67 13.75
N VAL A 470 -7.21 8.58 13.40
CA VAL A 470 -6.61 7.55 12.53
C VAL A 470 -6.64 8.07 11.10
N LEU A 471 -5.47 8.38 10.56
CA LEU A 471 -5.29 8.61 9.12
C LEU A 471 -5.80 7.39 8.37
N GLN A 472 -6.87 7.55 7.59
CA GLN A 472 -7.19 6.58 6.57
C GLN A 472 -6.08 6.65 5.52
N ARG A 473 -5.20 5.63 5.49
CA ARG A 473 -4.26 5.47 4.39
C ARG A 473 -5.07 5.53 3.09
N ARG A 474 -4.78 6.52 2.26
CA ARG A 474 -5.14 6.42 0.85
C ARG A 474 -4.44 5.15 0.34
N ARG A 475 -5.13 4.00 0.32
CA ARG A 475 -4.91 3.06 -0.75
C ARG A 475 -5.01 3.92 -2.00
N ARG A 476 -4.01 3.90 -2.88
CA ARG A 476 -4.10 4.57 -4.18
C ARG A 476 -5.53 4.38 -4.64
N SER A 477 -6.32 5.44 -4.55
CA SER A 477 -7.67 5.43 -5.06
C SER A 477 -7.47 5.07 -6.51
N LYS A 478 -7.92 3.86 -6.91
CA LYS A 478 -8.38 3.70 -8.27
C LYS A 478 -9.39 4.83 -8.40
N ALA A 479 -8.95 5.94 -8.97
CA ALA A 479 -9.88 6.88 -9.51
C ALA A 479 -10.72 6.00 -10.42
N SER A 480 -11.93 5.69 -9.97
CA SER A 480 -12.91 5.12 -10.85
C SER A 480 -13.02 6.16 -11.94
N SER A 481 -12.34 5.90 -13.04
CA SER A 481 -12.62 6.56 -14.29
C SER A 481 -14.02 6.13 -14.68
N GLN A 482 -15.00 6.58 -13.89
CA GLN A 482 -16.35 6.69 -14.36
C GLN A 482 -16.29 7.76 -15.42
N SER A 483 -16.50 7.27 -16.63
CA SER A 483 -16.86 8.03 -17.78
C SER A 483 -15.79 8.97 -18.35
N GLU A 484 -14.85 8.40 -19.05
CA GLU A 484 -14.53 9.07 -20.30
C GLU A 484 -14.60 8.06 -21.42
N ASN A 485 -15.82 7.84 -21.92
CA ASN A 485 -16.10 7.12 -23.17
C ASN A 485 -15.49 7.82 -24.38
N HIS A 486 -14.78 8.94 -24.20
CA HIS A 486 -14.10 9.69 -25.23
C HIS A 486 -12.60 9.42 -25.21
N PHE A 487 -12.00 9.33 -26.38
CA PHE A 487 -10.55 9.21 -26.51
C PHE A 487 -9.88 10.55 -26.18
N LYS A 488 -8.96 10.56 -25.23
CA LYS A 488 -8.17 11.74 -24.88
C LYS A 488 -6.97 11.93 -25.81
N SER A 489 -6.52 10.85 -26.45
CA SER A 489 -5.31 10.84 -27.29
C SER A 489 -5.46 9.84 -28.43
N LEU A 490 -4.83 10.15 -29.57
CA LEU A 490 -4.71 9.26 -30.73
C LEU A 490 -4.01 7.92 -30.38
N ALA A 491 -3.13 7.94 -29.40
CA ALA A 491 -2.40 6.74 -28.96
C ALA A 491 -3.31 5.65 -28.34
N GLU A 492 -4.54 6.01 -27.97
CA GLU A 492 -5.53 5.08 -27.41
C GLU A 492 -6.31 4.31 -28.50
N LEU A 493 -6.20 4.72 -29.77
CA LEU A 493 -6.90 4.13 -30.89
C LEU A 493 -6.07 3.03 -31.53
N GLN A 494 -6.54 1.80 -31.48
CA GLN A 494 -5.91 0.66 -32.15
C GLN A 494 -6.55 0.43 -33.53
N VAL A 495 -5.74 0.13 -34.53
CA VAL A 495 -6.22 -0.19 -35.88
C VAL A 495 -7.07 -1.48 -35.80
N GLY A 496 -8.27 -1.43 -36.31
CA GLY A 496 -9.26 -2.51 -36.22
C GLY A 496 -10.23 -2.40 -35.05
N ALA A 497 -9.97 -1.54 -34.05
CA ALA A 497 -10.87 -1.36 -32.92
C ALA A 497 -12.21 -0.73 -33.32
N PRO A 498 -13.35 -1.20 -32.77
CA PRO A 498 -14.64 -0.58 -33.00
C PRO A 498 -14.71 0.75 -32.21
N VAL A 499 -15.22 1.78 -32.89
CA VAL A 499 -15.44 3.12 -32.34
C VAL A 499 -16.83 3.61 -32.65
N VAL A 500 -17.36 4.51 -31.84
CA VAL A 500 -18.68 5.10 -32.05
C VAL A 500 -18.54 6.57 -32.43
N HIS A 501 -18.90 6.93 -33.65
CA HIS A 501 -18.98 8.32 -34.07
C HIS A 501 -20.35 8.90 -33.71
N LEU A 502 -20.37 10.12 -33.18
CA LEU A 502 -21.59 10.77 -32.67
C LEU A 502 -22.72 10.81 -33.71
N ASP A 503 -22.41 11.09 -34.98
CA ASP A 503 -23.41 11.25 -36.06
C ASP A 503 -23.55 10.03 -36.97
N HIS A 504 -22.54 9.14 -37.02
CA HIS A 504 -22.50 8.04 -37.97
C HIS A 504 -22.58 6.65 -37.32
N GLY A 505 -22.51 6.58 -35.98
CA GLY A 505 -22.63 5.33 -35.25
C GLY A 505 -21.34 4.49 -35.27
N ILE A 506 -21.48 3.18 -35.19
CA ILE A 506 -20.38 2.23 -34.97
C ILE A 506 -19.64 1.97 -36.28
N GLY A 507 -18.34 2.27 -36.29
CA GLY A 507 -17.37 1.96 -37.34
C GLY A 507 -16.11 1.34 -36.74
N ARG A 508 -15.15 0.93 -37.60
CA ARG A 508 -13.80 0.48 -37.17
C ARG A 508 -12.74 1.48 -37.55
N TYR A 509 -11.85 1.76 -36.61
CA TYR A 509 -10.68 2.60 -36.89
C TYR A 509 -9.68 1.86 -37.79
N HIS A 510 -9.26 2.50 -38.87
CA HIS A 510 -8.39 1.89 -39.90
C HIS A 510 -7.01 2.56 -40.02
N GLY A 511 -6.72 3.55 -39.16
CA GLY A 511 -5.44 4.26 -39.12
C GLY A 511 -5.57 5.75 -39.46
N LEU A 512 -4.44 6.43 -39.44
CA LEU A 512 -4.31 7.83 -39.87
C LEU A 512 -4.01 7.92 -41.35
N VAL A 513 -4.63 8.86 -42.00
CA VAL A 513 -4.42 9.15 -43.44
C VAL A 513 -4.19 10.67 -43.60
N THR A 514 -3.15 11.00 -44.31
CA THR A 514 -2.86 12.40 -44.65
C THR A 514 -3.55 12.77 -45.96
N LEU A 515 -4.45 13.74 -45.91
CA LEU A 515 -5.20 14.23 -47.08
C LEU A 515 -4.88 15.70 -47.31
N GLU A 516 -4.84 16.12 -48.59
CA GLU A 516 -4.74 17.50 -48.98
C GLU A 516 -6.13 18.10 -49.13
N VAL A 517 -6.50 19.00 -48.22
CA VAL A 517 -7.80 19.70 -48.21
C VAL A 517 -7.52 21.21 -48.28
N ASP A 518 -8.11 21.89 -49.24
CA ASP A 518 -7.95 23.36 -49.46
C ASP A 518 -6.49 23.83 -49.52
N LYS A 519 -5.61 23.03 -50.18
CA LYS A 519 -4.16 23.28 -50.31
C LYS A 519 -3.37 23.25 -49.01
N SER A 520 -3.93 22.69 -47.94
CA SER A 520 -3.24 22.37 -46.71
C SER A 520 -3.24 20.84 -46.47
N THR A 521 -2.10 20.32 -46.05
CA THR A 521 -1.94 18.89 -45.68
C THR A 521 -2.43 18.70 -44.26
N GLN A 522 -3.45 17.87 -44.08
CA GLN A 522 -4.03 17.59 -42.75
C GLN A 522 -4.15 16.09 -42.51
N GLU A 523 -4.07 15.68 -41.25
CA GLU A 523 -4.23 14.31 -40.82
C GLU A 523 -5.68 14.02 -40.41
N PHE A 524 -6.17 12.88 -40.88
CA PHE A 524 -7.53 12.39 -40.64
C PHE A 524 -7.50 10.96 -40.09
N LEU A 525 -8.41 10.65 -39.15
CA LEU A 525 -8.73 9.29 -38.78
C LEU A 525 -9.64 8.67 -39.84
N GLN A 526 -9.20 7.52 -40.37
CA GLN A 526 -10.04 6.74 -41.27
C GLN A 526 -10.90 5.77 -40.48
N LEU A 527 -12.22 5.91 -40.57
CA LEU A 527 -13.21 5.01 -39.96
C LEU A 527 -13.91 4.24 -41.06
N ARG A 528 -13.90 2.92 -40.95
CA ARG A 528 -14.54 1.99 -41.91
C ARG A 528 -15.88 1.51 -41.37
N TYR A 529 -16.90 1.58 -42.19
CA TYR A 529 -18.27 1.21 -41.91
C TYR A 529 -18.72 -0.02 -42.71
N ALA A 530 -19.99 -0.45 -42.59
CA ALA A 530 -20.55 -1.52 -43.41
C ALA A 530 -20.41 -1.17 -44.91
N ASP A 531 -20.37 -2.19 -45.76
CA ASP A 531 -20.18 -2.09 -47.21
C ASP A 531 -18.86 -1.38 -47.62
N ASP A 532 -17.81 -1.45 -46.77
CA ASP A 532 -16.49 -0.88 -47.00
C ASP A 532 -16.48 0.66 -47.17
N ALA A 533 -17.54 1.34 -46.74
CA ALA A 533 -17.62 2.78 -46.77
C ALA A 533 -16.71 3.43 -45.73
N ASN A 534 -15.99 4.49 -46.12
CA ASN A 534 -15.05 5.16 -45.22
C ASN A 534 -15.51 6.58 -44.89
N ILE A 535 -15.26 7.00 -43.64
CA ILE A 535 -15.36 8.40 -43.21
C ILE A 535 -13.96 8.85 -42.75
N TYR A 536 -13.64 10.08 -43.05
CA TYR A 536 -12.40 10.73 -42.62
C TYR A 536 -12.73 11.83 -41.61
N VAL A 537 -12.28 11.62 -40.37
CA VAL A 537 -12.51 12.57 -39.26
C VAL A 537 -11.23 13.32 -38.98
N PRO A 538 -11.23 14.66 -39.04
CA PRO A 538 -10.04 15.43 -38.69
C PRO A 538 -9.54 15.10 -37.29
N VAL A 539 -8.22 15.03 -37.10
CA VAL A 539 -7.61 14.73 -35.79
C VAL A 539 -8.08 15.71 -34.70
N GLY A 540 -8.31 16.98 -35.05
CA GLY A 540 -8.85 18.00 -34.16
C GLY A 540 -10.30 17.74 -33.69
N SER A 541 -11.03 16.80 -34.33
CA SER A 541 -12.41 16.44 -34.01
C SER A 541 -12.52 15.07 -33.29
N LEU A 542 -11.47 14.66 -32.57
CA LEU A 542 -11.42 13.40 -31.83
C LEU A 542 -12.55 13.27 -30.78
N ASN A 543 -13.04 14.39 -30.27
CA ASN A 543 -14.19 14.49 -29.36
C ASN A 543 -15.50 13.95 -29.94
N LEU A 544 -15.63 13.79 -31.27
CA LEU A 544 -16.79 13.18 -31.92
C LEU A 544 -16.76 11.64 -31.87
N ILE A 545 -15.65 11.05 -31.41
CA ILE A 545 -15.43 9.61 -31.38
C ILE A 545 -15.38 9.14 -29.93
N SER A 546 -16.13 8.10 -29.62
CA SER A 546 -16.13 7.44 -28.31
C SER A 546 -15.82 5.95 -28.44
N ARG A 547 -15.42 5.34 -27.33
CA ARG A 547 -15.14 3.91 -27.24
C ARG A 547 -16.43 3.10 -27.40
N TYR A 548 -16.30 1.96 -28.09
CA TYR A 548 -17.41 1.00 -28.15
C TYR A 548 -17.49 0.25 -26.82
N GLY A 549 -18.62 0.34 -26.13
CA GLY A 549 -18.86 -0.28 -24.83
C GLY A 549 -19.51 -1.66 -24.88
N GLY A 550 -19.56 -2.35 -26.03
CA GLY A 550 -20.10 -3.69 -26.13
C GLY A 550 -19.16 -4.76 -25.60
N SER A 551 -19.71 -5.91 -25.20
CA SER A 551 -18.98 -7.01 -24.56
C SER A 551 -17.97 -7.73 -25.46
N ASP A 552 -18.11 -7.66 -26.78
CA ASP A 552 -17.20 -8.27 -27.73
C ASP A 552 -16.85 -7.29 -28.87
N PRO A 553 -15.62 -6.76 -28.92
CA PRO A 553 -15.18 -5.86 -29.97
C PRO A 553 -15.14 -6.48 -31.37
N GLU A 554 -14.94 -7.80 -31.50
CA GLU A 554 -14.88 -8.47 -32.81
C GLU A 554 -16.26 -8.60 -33.43
N LEU A 555 -17.30 -8.76 -32.62
CA LEU A 555 -18.69 -8.89 -33.03
C LEU A 555 -19.44 -7.54 -33.13
N ALA A 556 -18.76 -6.41 -32.99
CA ALA A 556 -19.36 -5.09 -33.05
C ALA A 556 -20.15 -4.89 -34.37
N PRO A 557 -21.46 -4.56 -34.32
CA PRO A 557 -22.27 -4.39 -35.52
C PRO A 557 -21.93 -3.06 -36.21
N LEU A 558 -21.31 -3.12 -37.38
CA LEU A 558 -20.99 -1.92 -38.14
C LEU A 558 -22.26 -1.30 -38.74
N HIS A 559 -22.40 0.02 -38.61
CA HIS A 559 -23.48 0.76 -39.20
C HIS A 559 -23.27 0.99 -40.70
N LYS A 560 -24.38 1.07 -41.46
CA LYS A 560 -24.32 1.46 -42.87
C LYS A 560 -24.51 2.97 -42.97
N LEU A 561 -23.59 3.64 -43.65
CA LEU A 561 -23.64 5.09 -43.89
C LEU A 561 -24.88 5.46 -44.72
N GLY A 562 -25.54 6.56 -44.36
CA GLY A 562 -26.75 7.03 -45.04
C GLY A 562 -28.01 6.26 -44.65
N SER A 563 -27.97 5.32 -43.70
CA SER A 563 -29.17 4.68 -43.18
C SER A 563 -29.75 5.45 -41.99
N ASP A 564 -31.08 5.52 -41.89
CA ASP A 564 -31.78 6.16 -40.76
C ASP A 564 -31.72 5.36 -39.46
N ARG A 565 -31.00 4.24 -39.45
CA ARG A 565 -31.00 3.31 -38.29
C ARG A 565 -30.36 3.92 -37.06
N TRP A 566 -29.21 4.58 -37.24
CA TRP A 566 -28.52 5.27 -36.16
C TRP A 566 -29.27 6.52 -35.71
N SER A 567 -29.75 7.36 -36.64
CA SER A 567 -30.51 8.56 -36.31
C SER A 567 -31.82 8.24 -35.55
N LYS A 568 -32.48 7.14 -35.90
CA LYS A 568 -33.68 6.64 -35.18
C LYS A 568 -33.33 6.11 -33.79
N ALA A 569 -32.24 5.34 -33.65
CA ALA A 569 -31.79 4.84 -32.36
C ALA A 569 -31.40 5.99 -31.42
N ARG A 570 -30.66 6.98 -31.94
CA ARG A 570 -30.26 8.20 -31.21
C ARG A 570 -31.49 9.05 -30.83
N ALA A 571 -32.44 9.25 -31.73
CA ALA A 571 -33.68 9.99 -31.46
C ALA A 571 -34.49 9.31 -30.34
N LYS A 572 -34.65 7.99 -30.40
CA LYS A 572 -35.34 7.22 -29.38
C LYS A 572 -34.65 7.31 -28.01
N ALA A 573 -33.33 7.21 -27.96
CA ALA A 573 -32.57 7.38 -26.74
C ALA A 573 -32.68 8.81 -26.18
N ALA A 574 -32.63 9.83 -27.06
CA ALA A 574 -32.80 11.23 -26.67
C ALA A 574 -34.23 11.52 -26.14
N GLU A 575 -35.24 10.88 -26.69
CA GLU A 575 -36.62 10.95 -26.20
C GLU A 575 -36.74 10.36 -24.80
N GLN A 576 -36.21 9.16 -24.58
CA GLN A 576 -36.19 8.53 -23.26
C GLN A 576 -35.45 9.35 -22.20
N VAL A 577 -34.30 9.93 -22.55
CA VAL A 577 -33.53 10.84 -21.67
C VAL A 577 -34.33 12.11 -21.38
N ARG A 578 -35.03 12.66 -22.35
CA ARG A 578 -35.90 13.84 -22.20
C ARG A 578 -37.07 13.58 -21.29
N ASP A 579 -37.73 12.41 -21.43
CA ASP A 579 -38.83 12.01 -20.56
C ASP A 579 -38.37 11.84 -19.12
N SER A 580 -37.25 11.15 -18.90
CA SER A 580 -36.65 11.03 -17.56
C SER A 580 -36.22 12.37 -16.99
N ALA A 581 -35.65 13.26 -17.80
CA ALA A 581 -35.29 14.61 -17.39
C ALA A 581 -36.52 15.46 -17.03
N ALA A 582 -37.60 15.35 -17.79
CA ALA A 582 -38.87 16.05 -17.51
C ALA A 582 -39.48 15.58 -16.18
N GLU A 583 -39.49 14.28 -15.94
CA GLU A 583 -40.00 13.68 -14.68
C GLU A 583 -39.14 14.15 -13.48
N LEU A 584 -37.82 14.14 -13.60
CA LEU A 584 -36.93 14.64 -12.59
C LEU A 584 -37.11 16.14 -12.32
N LEU A 585 -37.26 16.96 -13.38
CA LEU A 585 -37.51 18.39 -13.24
C LEU A 585 -38.86 18.66 -12.56
N GLU A 586 -39.92 17.87 -12.82
CA GLU A 586 -41.20 17.97 -12.14
C GLU A 586 -41.06 17.64 -10.64
N ILE A 587 -40.31 16.59 -10.30
CA ILE A 587 -39.99 16.24 -8.90
C ILE A 587 -39.21 17.35 -8.22
N TYR A 588 -38.18 17.90 -8.88
CA TYR A 588 -37.42 19.04 -8.36
C TYR A 588 -38.28 20.29 -8.17
N ALA A 589 -39.16 20.60 -9.12
CA ALA A 589 -40.07 21.74 -9.02
C ALA A 589 -41.05 21.58 -7.85
N LYS A 590 -41.62 20.38 -7.68
CA LYS A 590 -42.50 20.04 -6.53
C LYS A 590 -41.76 20.14 -5.20
N ARG A 591 -40.49 19.72 -5.15
CA ARG A 591 -39.63 19.80 -4.00
C ARG A 591 -39.28 21.26 -3.68
N ALA A 592 -38.87 22.05 -4.66
CA ALA A 592 -38.53 23.46 -4.51
C ALA A 592 -39.72 24.33 -4.07
N ALA A 593 -40.95 23.92 -4.38
CA ALA A 593 -42.17 24.63 -3.98
C ALA A 593 -42.62 24.31 -2.53
N ARG A 594 -42.02 23.31 -1.87
CA ARG A 594 -42.37 22.92 -0.50
C ARG A 594 -41.29 23.36 0.48
N LYS A 595 -41.70 23.94 1.59
CA LYS A 595 -40.78 24.20 2.72
C LYS A 595 -40.58 22.91 3.48
N GLY A 596 -39.30 22.52 3.60
CA GLY A 596 -38.85 21.37 4.38
C GLY A 596 -38.63 21.75 5.85
N PHE A 597 -38.31 20.75 6.64
CA PHE A 597 -37.89 20.94 8.02
C PHE A 597 -36.42 21.37 8.04
N ARG A 598 -36.14 22.53 8.62
CA ARG A 598 -34.77 23.00 8.83
C ARG A 598 -34.25 22.47 10.16
N CYS A 599 -33.15 21.75 10.15
CA CYS A 599 -32.47 21.31 11.37
C CYS A 599 -31.83 22.52 12.09
N SER A 600 -31.76 22.47 13.42
CA SER A 600 -30.96 23.43 14.19
C SER A 600 -29.49 23.08 14.10
N ASP A 601 -28.63 24.06 13.86
CA ASP A 601 -27.18 23.87 13.92
C ASP A 601 -26.70 24.20 15.35
N ASP A 602 -26.27 23.17 16.08
CA ASP A 602 -25.47 23.35 17.27
C ASP A 602 -24.00 23.08 16.94
N GLU A 603 -23.32 24.12 16.52
CA GLU A 603 -21.92 24.04 16.10
C GLU A 603 -21.01 23.48 17.21
N ARG A 604 -21.35 23.70 18.49
CA ARG A 604 -20.56 23.17 19.60
C ARG A 604 -20.69 21.68 19.75
N ASP A 605 -21.90 21.15 19.65
CA ASP A 605 -22.15 19.72 19.74
C ASP A 605 -21.57 18.99 18.55
N TYR A 606 -21.64 19.60 17.37
CA TYR A 606 -21.02 19.04 16.16
C TYR A 606 -19.49 19.00 16.26
N LEU A 607 -18.85 20.08 16.70
CA LEU A 607 -17.40 20.11 16.88
C LEU A 607 -16.94 19.12 17.97
N ALA A 608 -17.73 18.98 19.05
CA ALA A 608 -17.45 17.98 20.08
C ALA A 608 -17.56 16.55 19.52
N PHE A 609 -18.58 16.27 18.71
CA PHE A 609 -18.73 14.97 18.02
C PHE A 609 -17.56 14.70 17.06
N CYS A 610 -17.15 15.70 16.27
CA CYS A 610 -16.00 15.55 15.36
C CYS A 610 -14.68 15.33 16.12
N ALA A 611 -14.52 15.95 17.31
CA ALA A 611 -13.33 15.75 18.14
C ALA A 611 -13.24 14.33 18.73
N ASP A 612 -14.40 13.71 19.00
CA ASP A 612 -14.48 12.32 19.50
C ASP A 612 -14.41 11.28 18.38
N PHE A 613 -14.49 11.70 17.10
CA PHE A 613 -14.42 10.78 15.97
C PHE A 613 -12.96 10.38 15.69
N PRO A 614 -12.60 9.07 15.77
CA PRO A 614 -11.21 8.63 15.79
C PRO A 614 -10.52 8.63 14.41
N PHE A 615 -11.22 9.05 13.33
CA PHE A 615 -10.70 9.02 11.97
C PHE A 615 -10.61 10.41 11.38
N GLU A 616 -9.59 10.67 10.56
CA GLU A 616 -9.54 11.86 9.71
C GLU A 616 -10.41 11.68 8.47
N THR A 617 -11.14 12.74 8.14
CA THR A 617 -11.87 12.80 6.88
C THR A 617 -10.91 13.15 5.74
N THR A 618 -11.08 12.50 4.57
CA THR A 618 -10.43 12.96 3.34
C THR A 618 -11.06 14.29 2.89
N ALA A 619 -10.39 15.03 2.00
CA ALA A 619 -10.92 16.26 1.44
C ALA A 619 -12.31 16.06 0.83
N ASP A 620 -12.52 14.98 0.07
CA ASP A 620 -13.79 14.65 -0.56
C ASP A 620 -14.88 14.28 0.46
N GLN A 621 -14.50 13.57 1.55
CA GLN A 621 -15.41 13.25 2.65
C GLN A 621 -15.82 14.53 3.39
N GLN A 622 -14.88 15.45 3.63
CA GLN A 622 -15.18 16.73 4.28
C GLN A 622 -16.11 17.56 3.41
N GLU A 623 -15.86 17.65 2.10
CA GLU A 623 -16.75 18.34 1.17
C GLU A 623 -18.16 17.73 1.14
N ALA A 624 -18.27 16.40 1.17
CA ALA A 624 -19.54 15.71 1.25
C ALA A 624 -20.28 15.98 2.57
N ILE A 625 -19.57 15.96 3.70
CA ILE A 625 -20.11 16.31 5.03
C ILE A 625 -20.64 17.74 5.03
N ASP A 626 -19.85 18.68 4.51
CA ASP A 626 -20.24 20.10 4.46
C ASP A 626 -21.43 20.33 3.51
N ALA A 627 -21.53 19.56 2.42
CA ALA A 627 -22.69 19.58 1.54
C ALA A 627 -23.96 19.09 2.25
N VAL A 628 -23.88 17.93 2.94
CA VAL A 628 -25.00 17.37 3.72
C VAL A 628 -25.45 18.32 4.83
N ARG A 629 -24.49 18.92 5.57
CA ARG A 629 -24.83 19.92 6.61
C ARG A 629 -25.54 21.13 6.02
N ARG A 630 -25.05 21.67 4.91
CA ARG A 630 -25.71 22.79 4.21
C ARG A 630 -27.15 22.45 3.82
N ASP A 631 -27.38 21.23 3.32
CA ASP A 631 -28.70 20.77 2.93
C ASP A 631 -29.64 20.62 4.14
N GLN A 632 -29.13 20.08 5.27
CA GLN A 632 -29.91 19.95 6.51
C GLN A 632 -30.30 21.31 7.12
N LEU A 633 -29.47 22.32 6.95
CA LEU A 633 -29.68 23.67 7.46
C LEU A 633 -30.51 24.53 6.49
N ALA A 634 -30.74 24.07 5.28
CA ALA A 634 -31.56 24.77 4.30
C ALA A 634 -33.07 24.54 4.56
N GLU A 635 -33.89 25.53 4.24
CA GLU A 635 -35.35 25.35 4.25
C GLU A 635 -35.84 24.48 3.06
N GLN A 636 -34.98 24.27 2.08
CA GLN A 636 -35.23 23.50 0.88
C GLN A 636 -34.00 22.64 0.60
N PRO A 637 -33.89 21.46 1.20
CA PRO A 637 -32.79 20.53 0.98
C PRO A 637 -32.82 19.87 -0.40
#